data_1b8da8d1216b07d31dc4e383609539b3
#
_entry.id   1b8da8d1216b07d31dc4e383609539b3
#
_cell.length_a   1.000
_cell.length_b   1.000
_cell.length_c   1.000
_cell.angle_alpha   90.00
_cell.angle_beta   90.00
_cell.angle_gamma   90.00
#
_symmetry.space_group_name_H-M   'P 1'
#
loop_
_entity.id
_entity.type
_entity.pdbx_description
1 polymer ?
#
loop_
_entity_poly.entity_id
_entity_poly.type
_entity_poly.pdbx_seq_one_letter_code
_entity_poly.pdbx_strand_id
1 'polypeptide(L)'
;MLFRSQDRNQAAGSFIAMLYLTGARKSEVLLAKWEHVNWEDKTLFVPLTKNGKSRIIYLSTLAIDILEKLPRIAGNPYVFASQHIRCQGKPIGEPRCAYERVLQKAGIEDRDEVCFHTARHSVASALVSSGQYSLYDVKAQLAHASIQSSQRYAKLTSERSRNISEGLSSMIQA
;
A
#
# COMPACT_ATOMS: atom_id res chain seq x y z
N MET A 1 1.54 16.36 -2.54
CA MET A 1 0.51 16.87 -3.47
C MET A 1 0.60 16.21 -4.85
N LEU A 2 1.01 14.92 -4.91
CA LEU A 2 1.29 14.15 -6.13
C LEU A 2 0.06 13.50 -6.79
N PHE A 3 -1.09 13.51 -6.12
CA PHE A 3 -2.27 12.75 -6.55
C PHE A 3 -3.47 13.61 -7.03
N ARG A 4 -3.27 14.89 -7.29
CA ARG A 4 -4.24 15.65 -8.11
C ARG A 4 -4.01 15.27 -9.57
N SER A 5 -4.42 14.07 -9.95
CA SER A 5 -4.45 13.72 -11.35
C SER A 5 -5.69 14.30 -12.01
N GLN A 6 -5.49 15.22 -12.93
CA GLN A 6 -6.42 15.46 -14.04
C GLN A 6 -6.41 14.25 -15.01
N ASP A 7 -6.00 13.10 -14.52
CA ASP A 7 -5.97 11.88 -15.32
C ASP A 7 -7.40 11.41 -15.55
N ARG A 8 -7.72 11.19 -16.84
CA ARG A 8 -8.99 10.61 -17.33
C ARG A 8 -9.34 9.26 -16.66
N ASN A 9 -8.45 8.71 -15.86
CA ASN A 9 -8.63 7.48 -15.09
C ASN A 9 -8.36 7.72 -13.60
N GLN A 10 -9.30 8.38 -12.94
CA GLN A 10 -9.28 8.61 -11.49
C GLN A 10 -9.08 7.30 -10.71
N ALA A 11 -9.68 6.19 -11.17
CA ALA A 11 -9.55 4.90 -10.52
C ALA A 11 -8.09 4.39 -10.53
N ALA A 12 -7.33 4.62 -11.60
CA ALA A 12 -5.93 4.21 -11.68
C ALA A 12 -5.04 5.00 -10.71
N GLY A 13 -5.23 6.32 -10.64
CA GLY A 13 -4.49 7.17 -9.70
C GLY A 13 -4.79 6.81 -8.24
N SER A 14 -6.06 6.63 -7.92
CA SER A 14 -6.51 6.22 -6.59
C SER A 14 -6.01 4.82 -6.21
N PHE A 15 -6.00 3.88 -7.16
CA PHE A 15 -5.43 2.55 -6.96
C PHE A 15 -3.93 2.64 -6.58
N ILE A 16 -3.15 3.44 -7.31
CA ILE A 16 -1.72 3.63 -7.02
C ILE A 16 -1.54 4.25 -5.63
N ALA A 17 -2.32 5.29 -5.30
CA ALA A 17 -2.29 5.91 -3.98
C ALA A 17 -2.58 4.91 -2.85
N MET A 18 -3.58 4.05 -3.04
CA MET A 18 -3.94 3.02 -2.06
C MET A 18 -2.83 1.99 -1.84
N LEU A 19 -2.05 1.65 -2.87
CA LEU A 19 -0.88 0.76 -2.70
C LEU A 19 0.16 1.37 -1.75
N TYR A 20 0.44 2.66 -1.87
CA TYR A 20 1.39 3.36 -1.01
C TYR A 20 0.83 3.64 0.39
N LEU A 21 -0.45 3.95 0.51
CA LEU A 21 -1.08 4.23 1.82
C LEU A 21 -1.26 2.98 2.69
N THR A 22 -1.38 1.81 2.06
CA THR A 22 -1.67 0.55 2.79
C THR A 22 -0.51 -0.43 2.78
N GLY A 23 0.41 -0.33 1.82
CA GLY A 23 1.43 -1.34 1.57
C GLY A 23 0.84 -2.70 1.16
N ALA A 24 -0.44 -2.77 0.79
CA ALA A 24 -1.13 -4.00 0.42
C ALA A 24 -0.57 -4.60 -0.88
N ARG A 25 -0.86 -5.88 -1.14
CA ARG A 25 -0.52 -6.48 -2.42
C ARG A 25 -1.39 -5.90 -3.52
N LYS A 26 -0.82 -5.79 -4.74
CA LYS A 26 -1.53 -5.30 -5.92
C LYS A 26 -2.90 -5.95 -6.10
N SER A 27 -2.97 -7.27 -6.04
CA SER A 27 -4.23 -8.01 -6.22
C SER A 27 -5.25 -7.76 -5.11
N GLU A 28 -4.81 -7.53 -3.88
CA GLU A 28 -5.69 -7.25 -2.74
C GLU A 28 -6.41 -5.91 -2.93
N VAL A 29 -5.69 -4.89 -3.41
CA VAL A 29 -6.27 -3.57 -3.70
C VAL A 29 -7.09 -3.62 -5.00
N LEU A 30 -6.57 -4.23 -6.06
CA LEU A 30 -7.23 -4.27 -7.38
C LEU A 30 -8.59 -4.96 -7.32
N LEU A 31 -8.70 -6.02 -6.52
CA LEU A 31 -9.91 -6.83 -6.38
C LEU A 31 -10.79 -6.38 -5.20
N ALA A 32 -10.48 -5.24 -4.59
CA ALA A 32 -11.30 -4.68 -3.52
C ALA A 32 -12.72 -4.38 -4.01
N LYS A 33 -13.71 -4.77 -3.22
CA LYS A 33 -15.12 -4.49 -3.50
C LYS A 33 -15.69 -3.53 -2.47
N TRP A 34 -16.71 -2.77 -2.85
CA TRP A 34 -17.39 -1.86 -1.95
C TRP A 34 -18.01 -2.53 -0.74
N GLU A 35 -18.52 -3.74 -0.87
CA GLU A 35 -19.08 -4.55 0.22
C GLU A 35 -18.06 -4.93 1.30
N HIS A 36 -16.76 -4.87 0.95
CA HIS A 36 -15.67 -5.18 1.85
C HIS A 36 -15.13 -3.96 2.62
N VAL A 37 -15.59 -2.75 2.29
CA VAL A 37 -15.19 -1.51 2.96
C VAL A 37 -16.10 -1.26 4.15
N ASN A 38 -15.53 -1.32 5.35
CA ASN A 38 -16.20 -0.84 6.55
C ASN A 38 -15.80 0.61 6.80
N TRP A 39 -16.77 1.51 6.64
CA TRP A 39 -16.58 2.95 6.74
C TRP A 39 -16.44 3.42 8.18
N GLU A 40 -17.15 2.78 9.09
CA GLU A 40 -17.16 3.09 10.52
C GLU A 40 -15.79 2.76 11.15
N ASP A 41 -15.34 1.52 10.95
CA ASP A 41 -14.05 1.04 11.47
C ASP A 41 -12.86 1.45 10.60
N LYS A 42 -13.09 2.09 9.45
CA LYS A 42 -12.07 2.44 8.45
C LYS A 42 -11.21 1.25 8.06
N THR A 43 -11.84 0.16 7.64
CA THR A 43 -11.16 -1.07 7.27
C THR A 43 -11.58 -1.58 5.90
N LEU A 44 -10.69 -2.34 5.27
CA LEU A 44 -10.95 -3.10 4.05
C LEU A 44 -10.72 -4.58 4.33
N PHE A 45 -11.77 -5.38 4.23
CA PHE A 45 -11.68 -6.83 4.34
C PHE A 45 -11.18 -7.45 3.04
N VAL A 46 -10.15 -8.28 3.12
CA VAL A 46 -9.62 -9.07 2.01
C VAL A 46 -9.98 -10.53 2.26
N PRO A 47 -10.97 -11.08 1.56
CA PRO A 47 -11.50 -12.42 1.85
C PRO A 47 -10.50 -13.54 1.57
N LEU A 48 -9.66 -13.37 0.55
CA LEU A 48 -8.67 -14.37 0.16
C LEU A 48 -7.36 -13.71 -0.26
N THR A 49 -6.30 -13.96 0.51
CA THR A 49 -4.94 -13.55 0.14
C THR A 49 -4.25 -14.66 -0.66
N LYS A 50 -3.10 -14.37 -1.26
CA LYS A 50 -2.26 -15.36 -1.96
C LYS A 50 -1.94 -16.60 -1.09
N ASN A 51 -2.01 -16.46 0.23
CA ASN A 51 -1.72 -17.53 1.19
C ASN A 51 -2.98 -18.28 1.66
N GLY A 52 -4.12 -18.08 1.02
CA GLY A 52 -5.39 -18.74 1.36
C GLY A 52 -6.06 -18.25 2.64
N LYS A 53 -5.57 -17.15 3.25
CA LYS A 53 -6.12 -16.58 4.49
C LYS A 53 -6.78 -15.24 4.20
N SER A 54 -7.86 -14.95 4.93
CA SER A 54 -8.44 -13.60 4.95
C SER A 54 -7.58 -12.65 5.79
N ARG A 55 -7.72 -11.34 5.56
CA ARG A 55 -7.14 -10.31 6.42
C ARG A 55 -7.92 -9.00 6.38
N ILE A 56 -7.69 -8.17 7.37
CA ILE A 56 -8.16 -6.80 7.44
C ILE A 56 -7.00 -5.86 7.13
N ILE A 57 -7.26 -4.82 6.33
CA ILE A 57 -6.36 -3.71 6.06
C ILE A 57 -6.98 -2.48 6.74
N TYR A 58 -6.24 -1.84 7.65
CA TYR A 58 -6.65 -0.59 8.26
C TYR A 58 -6.40 0.56 7.30
N LEU A 59 -7.37 1.45 7.18
CA LEU A 59 -7.36 2.58 6.25
C LEU A 59 -7.14 3.88 7.03
N SER A 60 -6.18 4.67 6.59
CA SER A 60 -6.01 6.03 7.12
C SER A 60 -7.16 6.93 6.67
N THR A 61 -7.35 8.07 7.33
CA THR A 61 -8.34 9.07 6.91
C THR A 61 -8.14 9.48 5.45
N LEU A 62 -6.90 9.67 5.02
CA LEU A 62 -6.59 9.99 3.62
C LEU A 62 -7.01 8.86 2.65
N ALA A 63 -6.86 7.59 3.06
CA ALA A 63 -7.31 6.46 2.25
C ALA A 63 -8.85 6.45 2.12
N ILE A 64 -9.57 6.73 3.20
CA ILE A 64 -11.04 6.88 3.19
C ILE A 64 -11.46 8.03 2.27
N ASP A 65 -10.85 9.22 2.40
CA ASP A 65 -11.15 10.38 1.55
C ASP A 65 -10.96 10.09 0.05
N ILE A 66 -9.97 9.25 -0.28
CA ILE A 66 -9.74 8.80 -1.66
C ILE A 66 -10.87 7.88 -2.12
N LEU A 67 -11.28 6.94 -1.27
CA LEU A 67 -12.35 5.98 -1.60
C LEU A 67 -13.70 6.69 -1.76
N GLU A 68 -14.03 7.65 -0.90
CA GLU A 68 -15.28 8.42 -0.97
C GLU A 68 -15.43 9.21 -2.28
N LYS A 69 -14.32 9.68 -2.84
CA LYS A 69 -14.29 10.43 -4.09
C LYS A 69 -14.37 9.55 -5.35
N LEU A 70 -14.27 8.22 -5.19
CA LEU A 70 -14.39 7.32 -6.33
C LEU A 70 -15.83 7.12 -6.76
N PRO A 71 -16.12 7.14 -8.07
CA PRO A 71 -17.48 6.89 -8.56
C PRO A 71 -17.85 5.41 -8.35
N ARG A 72 -19.04 5.20 -7.77
CA ARG A 72 -19.66 3.88 -7.73
C ARG A 72 -20.38 3.64 -9.05
N ILE A 73 -19.89 2.67 -9.82
CA ILE A 73 -20.47 2.35 -11.13
C ILE A 73 -21.59 1.33 -10.94
N ALA A 74 -22.78 1.65 -11.39
CA ALA A 74 -23.94 0.78 -11.27
C ALA A 74 -23.65 -0.60 -11.89
N GLY A 75 -23.95 -1.68 -11.17
CA GLY A 75 -23.69 -3.05 -11.60
C GLY A 75 -22.22 -3.49 -11.53
N ASN A 76 -21.32 -2.65 -10.98
CA ASN A 76 -19.93 -3.03 -10.78
C ASN A 76 -19.59 -3.03 -9.28
N PRO A 77 -19.29 -4.19 -8.67
CA PRO A 77 -19.03 -4.30 -7.24
C PRO A 77 -17.64 -3.78 -6.82
N TYR A 78 -16.72 -3.59 -7.77
CA TYR A 78 -15.34 -3.26 -7.48
C TYR A 78 -15.14 -1.78 -7.14
N VAL A 79 -14.25 -1.51 -6.18
CA VAL A 79 -13.84 -0.16 -5.80
C VAL A 79 -13.13 0.53 -6.97
N PHE A 80 -12.20 -0.19 -7.59
CA PHE A 80 -11.48 0.27 -8.79
C PHE A 80 -12.13 -0.32 -10.03
N ALA A 81 -13.35 0.15 -10.31
CA ALA A 81 -14.18 -0.37 -11.38
C ALA A 81 -13.70 0.10 -12.77
N SER A 82 -13.76 -0.80 -13.76
CA SER A 82 -13.53 -0.43 -15.15
C SER A 82 -14.72 0.37 -15.69
N GLN A 83 -14.43 1.49 -16.35
CA GLN A 83 -15.43 2.30 -17.07
C GLN A 83 -15.63 1.85 -18.51
N HIS A 84 -14.82 0.88 -18.97
CA HIS A 84 -14.91 0.40 -20.35
C HIS A 84 -16.08 -0.56 -20.51
N ILE A 85 -16.94 -0.32 -21.51
CA ILE A 85 -18.19 -1.07 -21.71
C ILE A 85 -17.96 -2.59 -21.86
N ARG A 86 -16.84 -3.00 -22.49
CA ARG A 86 -16.48 -4.43 -22.63
C ARG A 86 -15.99 -5.07 -21.33
N CYS A 87 -15.75 -4.27 -20.31
CA CYS A 87 -15.28 -4.70 -18.99
C CYS A 87 -16.31 -4.40 -17.90
N GLN A 88 -17.58 -4.30 -18.26
CA GLN A 88 -18.65 -4.07 -17.30
C GLN A 88 -18.65 -5.15 -16.21
N GLY A 89 -18.80 -4.75 -14.94
CA GLY A 89 -18.74 -5.66 -13.79
C GLY A 89 -17.34 -6.16 -13.43
N LYS A 90 -16.27 -5.64 -14.06
CA LYS A 90 -14.88 -6.02 -13.80
C LYS A 90 -14.10 -4.86 -13.17
N PRO A 91 -13.02 -5.15 -12.42
CA PRO A 91 -12.09 -4.12 -11.98
C PRO A 91 -11.33 -3.52 -13.18
N ILE A 92 -10.64 -2.40 -12.97
CA ILE A 92 -9.69 -1.88 -13.96
C ILE A 92 -8.65 -2.95 -14.29
N GLY A 93 -8.12 -2.94 -15.50
CA GLY A 93 -6.89 -3.65 -15.83
C GLY A 93 -5.71 -3.10 -15.02
N GLU A 94 -4.59 -3.80 -15.03
CA GLU A 94 -3.36 -3.34 -14.38
C GLU A 94 -2.91 -1.99 -14.97
N PRO A 95 -2.91 -0.89 -14.20
CA PRO A 95 -2.72 0.45 -14.76
C PRO A 95 -1.22 0.81 -14.90
N ARG A 96 -0.45 0.03 -15.68
CA ARG A 96 1.00 0.21 -15.87
C ARG A 96 1.35 1.59 -16.40
N CYS A 97 0.68 2.03 -17.46
CA CYS A 97 0.96 3.36 -18.05
C CYS A 97 0.65 4.53 -17.08
N ALA A 98 -0.34 4.37 -16.20
CA ALA A 98 -0.61 5.37 -15.16
C ALA A 98 0.50 5.35 -14.11
N TYR A 99 1.01 4.19 -13.73
CA TYR A 99 2.10 4.04 -12.80
C TYR A 99 3.40 4.64 -13.33
N GLU A 100 3.75 4.35 -14.59
CA GLU A 100 4.90 4.92 -15.29
C GLU A 100 4.85 6.45 -15.32
N ARG A 101 3.67 7.03 -15.59
CA ARG A 101 3.50 8.50 -15.52
C ARG A 101 3.72 9.06 -14.12
N VAL A 102 3.29 8.35 -13.08
CA VAL A 102 3.53 8.75 -11.68
C VAL A 102 5.02 8.75 -11.38
N LEU A 103 5.74 7.68 -11.77
CA LEU A 103 7.19 7.57 -11.60
C LEU A 103 7.94 8.67 -12.35
N GLN A 104 7.54 8.95 -13.59
CA GLN A 104 8.11 10.02 -14.38
C GLN A 104 7.94 11.40 -13.72
N LYS A 105 6.71 11.69 -13.22
CA LYS A 105 6.44 12.94 -12.50
C LYS A 105 7.21 13.04 -11.17
N ALA A 106 7.57 11.90 -10.58
CA ALA A 106 8.40 11.84 -9.39
C ALA A 106 9.91 11.91 -9.66
N GLY A 107 10.34 12.05 -10.93
CA GLY A 107 11.75 12.10 -11.32
C GLY A 107 12.47 10.76 -11.22
N ILE A 108 11.74 9.64 -11.21
CA ILE A 108 12.33 8.30 -11.17
C ILE A 108 12.61 7.85 -12.60
N GLU A 109 13.91 7.79 -12.96
CA GLU A 109 14.35 7.48 -14.32
C GLU A 109 14.44 5.97 -14.57
N ASP A 110 14.96 5.22 -13.61
CA ASP A 110 15.07 3.75 -13.70
C ASP A 110 13.71 3.09 -13.43
N ARG A 111 12.92 2.96 -14.50
CA ARG A 111 11.54 2.48 -14.44
C ARG A 111 11.42 0.97 -14.65
N ASP A 112 12.45 0.33 -15.19
CA ASP A 112 12.40 -1.10 -15.54
C ASP A 112 12.42 -1.98 -14.29
N GLU A 113 13.06 -1.53 -13.22
CA GLU A 113 13.07 -2.21 -11.92
C GLU A 113 11.87 -1.85 -11.02
N VAL A 114 11.13 -0.78 -11.34
CA VAL A 114 10.07 -0.27 -10.48
C VAL A 114 8.71 -0.81 -10.93
N CYS A 115 8.22 -1.81 -10.23
CA CYS A 115 6.91 -2.41 -10.44
C CYS A 115 5.96 -2.12 -9.26
N PHE A 116 4.70 -2.50 -9.36
CA PHE A 116 3.73 -2.35 -8.26
C PHE A 116 4.17 -3.05 -6.96
N HIS A 117 5.02 -4.06 -7.03
CA HIS A 117 5.56 -4.71 -5.85
C HIS A 117 6.58 -3.82 -5.13
N THR A 118 7.26 -2.96 -5.87
CA THR A 118 8.20 -1.96 -5.34
C THR A 118 7.49 -0.96 -4.42
N ALA A 119 6.23 -0.57 -4.71
CA ALA A 119 5.44 0.29 -3.82
C ALA A 119 5.35 -0.28 -2.41
N ARG A 120 5.11 -1.58 -2.29
CA ARG A 120 5.06 -2.28 -1.00
C ARG A 120 6.42 -2.33 -0.32
N HIS A 121 7.51 -2.53 -1.08
CA HIS A 121 8.87 -2.47 -0.54
C HIS A 121 9.22 -1.07 -0.05
N SER A 122 8.83 -0.03 -0.79
CA SER A 122 9.04 1.36 -0.39
C SER A 122 8.31 1.69 0.92
N VAL A 123 7.07 1.24 1.08
CA VAL A 123 6.31 1.40 2.32
C VAL A 123 7.03 0.70 3.48
N ALA A 124 7.46 -0.56 3.29
CA ALA A 124 8.18 -1.30 4.31
C ALA A 124 9.48 -0.60 4.72
N SER A 125 10.28 -0.15 3.74
CA SER A 125 11.52 0.58 3.99
C SER A 125 11.27 1.89 4.73
N ALA A 126 10.27 2.67 4.31
CA ALA A 126 9.91 3.93 4.95
C ALA A 126 9.50 3.73 6.42
N LEU A 127 8.66 2.72 6.71
CA LEU A 127 8.23 2.41 8.07
C LEU A 127 9.42 2.02 8.96
N VAL A 128 10.33 1.17 8.46
CA VAL A 128 11.51 0.76 9.22
C VAL A 128 12.48 1.93 9.41
N SER A 129 12.75 2.71 8.36
CA SER A 129 13.67 3.84 8.39
C SER A 129 13.19 4.99 9.27
N SER A 130 11.86 5.13 9.48
CA SER A 130 11.32 6.13 10.40
C SER A 130 11.75 5.92 11.86
N GLY A 131 12.20 4.71 12.19
CA GLY A 131 12.58 4.35 13.56
C GLY A 131 11.40 4.22 14.53
N GLN A 132 10.18 4.57 14.12
CA GLN A 132 8.98 4.54 14.97
C GLN A 132 8.37 3.14 15.09
N TYR A 133 8.60 2.27 14.11
CA TYR A 133 7.98 0.95 14.00
C TYR A 133 9.02 -0.15 14.02
N SER A 134 8.70 -1.25 14.69
CA SER A 134 9.52 -2.45 14.70
C SER A 134 9.32 -3.28 13.42
N LEU A 135 10.23 -4.21 13.14
CA LEU A 135 10.06 -5.18 12.06
C LEU A 135 8.81 -6.05 12.24
N TYR A 136 8.37 -6.26 13.49
CA TYR A 136 7.14 -6.99 13.80
C TYR A 136 5.91 -6.18 13.39
N ASP A 137 5.90 -4.87 13.65
CA ASP A 137 4.81 -3.98 13.24
C ASP A 137 4.70 -3.95 11.71
N VAL A 138 5.82 -3.83 11.01
CA VAL A 138 5.87 -3.88 9.54
C VAL A 138 5.40 -5.24 9.02
N LYS A 139 5.80 -6.35 9.66
CA LYS A 139 5.31 -7.68 9.31
C LYS A 139 3.79 -7.80 9.48
N ALA A 140 3.25 -7.29 10.59
CA ALA A 140 1.82 -7.30 10.87
C ALA A 140 1.05 -6.46 9.85
N GLN A 141 1.47 -5.20 9.61
CA GLN A 141 0.84 -4.28 8.65
C GLN A 141 0.82 -4.86 7.23
N LEU A 142 1.93 -5.44 6.81
CA LEU A 142 2.07 -5.99 5.46
C LEU A 142 1.54 -7.44 5.34
N ALA A 143 1.18 -8.10 6.42
CA ALA A 143 0.81 -9.52 6.45
C ALA A 143 1.85 -10.40 5.72
N HIS A 144 3.13 -10.26 6.09
CA HIS A 144 4.19 -11.13 5.60
C HIS A 144 4.05 -12.52 6.19
N ALA A 145 4.03 -13.54 5.35
CA ALA A 145 3.91 -14.94 5.79
C ALA A 145 5.09 -15.38 6.65
N SER A 146 6.29 -14.84 6.41
CA SER A 146 7.47 -15.14 7.20
C SER A 146 8.22 -13.87 7.61
N ILE A 147 8.97 -13.97 8.71
CA ILE A 147 9.85 -12.89 9.17
C ILE A 147 11.00 -12.65 8.19
N GLN A 148 11.42 -13.71 7.46
CA GLN A 148 12.45 -13.63 6.42
C GLN A 148 12.10 -12.62 5.33
N SER A 149 10.81 -12.46 5.00
CA SER A 149 10.37 -11.42 4.06
C SER A 149 10.61 -10.00 4.60
N SER A 150 10.65 -9.84 5.92
CA SER A 150 10.95 -8.56 6.60
C SER A 150 12.45 -8.40 6.90
N GLN A 151 13.23 -9.48 6.92
CA GLN A 151 14.68 -9.45 7.20
C GLN A 151 15.48 -8.66 6.16
N ARG A 152 14.96 -8.47 4.94
CA ARG A 152 15.56 -7.57 3.94
C ARG A 152 15.77 -6.16 4.47
N TYR A 153 14.96 -5.76 5.45
CA TYR A 153 15.04 -4.44 6.09
C TYR A 153 15.84 -4.45 7.40
N ALA A 154 16.38 -5.61 7.80
CA ALA A 154 17.14 -5.76 9.04
C ALA A 154 18.42 -4.90 9.07
N LYS A 155 19.04 -4.65 7.90
CA LYS A 155 20.19 -3.75 7.79
C LYS A 155 19.86 -2.31 8.20
N LEU A 156 18.61 -1.87 8.00
CA LEU A 156 18.13 -0.54 8.39
C LEU A 156 17.95 -0.42 9.91
N THR A 157 17.95 -1.54 10.64
CA THR A 157 17.84 -1.57 12.11
C THR A 157 19.18 -1.60 12.84
N SER A 158 20.29 -1.78 12.14
CA SER A 158 21.63 -1.85 12.74
C SER A 158 22.03 -0.53 13.42
N GLU A 159 21.66 0.59 12.82
CA GLU A 159 21.85 1.93 13.37
C GLU A 159 21.05 2.12 14.69
N ARG A 160 19.83 1.60 14.73
CA ARG A 160 18.99 1.59 15.93
C ARG A 160 19.58 0.74 17.05
N SER A 161 20.20 -0.39 16.73
CA SER A 161 20.89 -1.22 17.73
C SER A 161 22.08 -0.51 18.35
N ARG A 162 22.85 0.28 17.58
CA ARG A 162 23.91 1.14 18.10
C ARG A 162 23.35 2.21 19.03
N ASN A 163 22.28 2.89 18.63
CA ASN A 163 21.65 3.93 19.46
C ASN A 163 21.07 3.36 20.76
N ILE A 164 20.58 2.12 20.77
CA ILE A 164 20.14 1.43 21.98
C ILE A 164 21.34 1.16 22.91
N SER A 165 22.47 0.70 22.37
CA SER A 165 23.68 0.47 23.16
C SER A 165 24.22 1.74 23.79
N GLU A 166 24.22 2.85 23.06
CA GLU A 166 24.58 4.17 23.59
C GLU A 166 23.59 4.65 24.66
N GLY A 167 22.27 4.46 24.40
CA GLY A 167 21.23 4.77 25.38
C GLY A 167 21.37 3.98 26.69
N LEU A 168 21.69 2.68 26.60
CA LEU A 168 21.98 1.85 27.78
C LEU A 168 23.21 2.35 28.56
N SER A 169 24.26 2.73 27.84
CA SER A 169 25.46 3.31 28.46
C SER A 169 25.14 4.58 29.23
N SER A 170 24.32 5.45 28.65
CA SER A 170 23.89 6.70 29.31
C SER A 170 23.03 6.45 30.55
N MET A 171 22.17 5.42 30.53
CA MET A 171 21.33 5.05 31.69
C MET A 171 22.13 4.47 32.86
N ILE A 172 23.27 3.82 32.59
CA ILE A 172 24.11 3.22 33.62
C ILE A 172 25.04 4.28 34.26
N GLN A 173 25.32 5.38 33.53
CA GLN A 173 26.19 6.45 33.99
C GLN A 173 25.44 7.56 34.76
N ALA A 174 24.12 7.53 34.77
CA ALA A 174 23.24 8.45 35.49
C ALA A 174 22.89 7.90 36.88
#